data_31fe42e5e8c2be7f1b21c519ec2d2b6d
#
_entry.id   31fe42e5e8c2be7f1b21c519ec2d2b6d
#
_cell.length_a   1.000
_cell.length_b   1.000
_cell.length_c   1.000
_cell.angle_alpha   90.00
_cell.angle_beta   90.00
_cell.angle_gamma   90.00
#
_symmetry.space_group_name_H-M   'P 1'
#
loop_
_entity.id
_entity.type
_entity.pdbx_description
1 polymer ?
#
loop_
_entity_poly.entity_id
_entity_poly.type
_entity_poly.pdbx_seq_one_letter_code
_entity_poly.pdbx_strand_id
1 'polypeptide(L)'
;NTEKVEKSRKGVMEFLLANHPLDCPVCDQGGECDLQDQSMFYGIDKSRFKENKRFVPEKYMGPLIKTQMTRCIHCTRCIRFATEVAGVPELGAIGRGEDMQITTYLEKAMESEMSANVIDLCPVGALTSKPYVFEARPWELKKTETIDVMDAVGSNIRVDTYGWEVKRVLPRINEEI
;
A
#
# COMPACT_ATOMS: atom_id res chain seq x y z
N ASN A 1 26.96 -6.84 4.34
CA ASN A 1 26.17 -7.96 3.82
C ASN A 1 27.00 -9.24 3.88
N THR A 2 26.44 -10.31 4.42
CA THR A 2 27.03 -11.65 4.42
C THR A 2 26.14 -12.58 3.62
N GLU A 3 26.66 -13.68 3.12
CA GLU A 3 25.89 -14.70 2.39
C GLU A 3 24.68 -15.20 3.18
N LYS A 4 24.81 -15.33 4.50
CA LYS A 4 23.69 -15.72 5.39
C LYS A 4 22.56 -14.69 5.37
N VAL A 5 22.90 -13.40 5.36
CA VAL A 5 21.91 -12.29 5.30
C VAL A 5 21.21 -12.29 3.95
N GLU A 6 21.93 -12.47 2.86
CA GLU A 6 21.34 -12.53 1.51
C GLU A 6 20.38 -13.72 1.36
N LYS A 7 20.78 -14.90 1.85
CA LYS A 7 19.92 -16.08 1.88
C LYS A 7 18.65 -15.85 2.71
N SER A 8 18.77 -15.17 3.86
CA SER A 8 17.62 -14.84 4.71
C SER A 8 16.66 -13.87 4.02
N ARG A 9 17.16 -12.82 3.34
CA ARG A 9 16.34 -11.89 2.58
C ARG A 9 15.58 -12.59 1.45
N LYS A 10 16.25 -13.45 0.69
CA LYS A 10 15.60 -14.28 -0.34
C LYS A 10 14.48 -15.14 0.25
N GLY A 11 14.70 -15.78 1.38
CA GLY A 11 13.68 -16.57 2.08
C GLY A 11 12.46 -15.75 2.51
N VAL A 12 12.70 -14.54 3.05
CA VAL A 12 11.62 -13.62 3.42
C VAL A 12 10.81 -13.22 2.18
N MET A 13 11.47 -12.89 1.07
CA MET A 13 10.77 -12.55 -0.17
C MET A 13 9.94 -13.72 -0.71
N GLU A 14 10.44 -14.95 -0.65
CA GLU A 14 9.66 -16.13 -1.03
C GLU A 14 8.38 -16.26 -0.20
N PHE A 15 8.44 -16.05 1.11
CA PHE A 15 7.25 -16.08 1.99
C PHE A 15 6.25 -14.97 1.65
N LEU A 16 6.70 -13.75 1.44
CA LEU A 16 5.83 -12.63 1.06
C LEU A 16 5.14 -12.88 -0.29
N LEU A 17 5.84 -13.52 -1.23
CA LEU A 17 5.33 -13.78 -2.58
C LEU A 17 4.52 -15.09 -2.68
N ALA A 18 4.61 -15.99 -1.70
CA ALA A 18 3.94 -17.30 -1.73
C ALA A 18 2.44 -17.16 -2.01
N ASN A 19 1.76 -16.30 -1.26
CA ASN A 19 0.33 -16.01 -1.39
C ASN A 19 0.00 -14.72 -2.16
N HIS A 20 1.02 -13.92 -2.52
CA HIS A 20 0.77 -12.67 -3.23
C HIS A 20 0.28 -12.95 -4.66
N PRO A 21 -0.85 -12.34 -5.11
CA PRO A 21 -1.39 -12.59 -6.44
C PRO A 21 -0.50 -11.98 -7.53
N LEU A 22 -0.56 -12.55 -8.75
CA LEU A 22 0.17 -12.04 -9.92
C LEU A 22 -0.58 -10.89 -10.60
N ASP A 23 -0.96 -9.90 -9.82
CA ASP A 23 -1.85 -8.80 -10.22
C ASP A 23 -1.12 -7.53 -10.69
N CYS A 24 0.22 -7.51 -10.74
CA CYS A 24 0.96 -6.28 -11.08
C CYS A 24 0.43 -5.54 -12.32
N PRO A 25 0.04 -6.23 -13.42
CA PRO A 25 -0.52 -5.55 -14.60
C PRO A 25 -1.85 -4.82 -14.34
N VAL A 26 -2.62 -5.24 -13.34
CA VAL A 26 -3.93 -4.67 -12.98
C VAL A 26 -3.94 -4.07 -11.58
N CYS A 27 -2.76 -3.89 -10.96
CA CYS A 27 -2.60 -3.32 -9.63
C CYS A 27 -2.21 -1.85 -9.74
N ASP A 28 -2.98 -0.96 -9.08
CA ASP A 28 -2.69 0.48 -9.09
C ASP A 28 -1.36 0.87 -8.41
N GLN A 29 -0.80 -0.01 -7.57
CA GLN A 29 0.52 0.17 -6.97
C GLN A 29 1.67 -0.22 -7.91
N GLY A 30 1.39 -0.83 -9.08
CA GLY A 30 2.42 -1.27 -10.02
C GLY A 30 3.30 -0.11 -10.52
N GLY A 31 4.63 -0.24 -10.35
CA GLY A 31 5.62 0.79 -10.67
C GLY A 31 5.99 1.72 -9.50
N GLU A 32 5.31 1.62 -8.35
CA GLU A 32 5.63 2.34 -7.10
C GLU A 32 5.36 1.44 -5.87
N CYS A 33 5.59 0.14 -6.01
CA CYS A 33 5.30 -0.88 -5.01
C CYS A 33 6.58 -1.36 -4.32
N ASP A 34 6.67 -1.15 -3.00
CA ASP A 34 7.83 -1.60 -2.20
C ASP A 34 8.10 -3.09 -2.35
N LEU A 35 7.03 -3.91 -2.40
CA LEU A 35 7.19 -5.37 -2.58
C LEU A 35 7.75 -5.71 -3.96
N GLN A 36 7.31 -5.01 -5.00
CA GLN A 36 7.82 -5.21 -6.36
C GLN A 36 9.31 -4.87 -6.45
N ASP A 37 9.72 -3.72 -5.91
CA ASP A 37 11.12 -3.28 -5.92
C ASP A 37 12.01 -4.22 -5.11
N GLN A 38 11.58 -4.62 -3.92
CA GLN A 38 12.30 -5.58 -3.08
C GLN A 38 12.36 -6.97 -3.73
N SER A 39 11.31 -7.39 -4.44
CA SER A 39 11.28 -8.63 -5.17
C SER A 39 12.27 -8.64 -6.35
N MET A 40 12.40 -7.54 -7.06
CA MET A 40 13.37 -7.40 -8.14
C MET A 40 14.81 -7.42 -7.63
N PHE A 41 15.05 -6.87 -6.45
CA PHE A 41 16.40 -6.78 -5.89
C PHE A 41 16.85 -8.03 -5.13
N TYR A 42 15.98 -8.65 -4.35
CA TYR A 42 16.29 -9.79 -3.47
C TYR A 42 15.60 -11.08 -3.85
N GLY A 43 14.63 -11.04 -4.74
CA GLY A 43 13.82 -12.19 -5.11
C GLY A 43 14.58 -13.21 -5.97
N ILE A 44 13.87 -14.27 -6.29
CA ILE A 44 14.30 -15.32 -7.24
C ILE A 44 13.29 -15.36 -8.40
N ASP A 45 13.73 -15.88 -9.53
CA ASP A 45 12.94 -15.95 -10.77
C ASP A 45 11.84 -17.02 -10.76
N LYS A 46 11.82 -17.90 -9.75
CA LYS A 46 10.90 -19.04 -9.65
C LYS A 46 10.29 -19.17 -8.27
N SER A 47 9.02 -19.54 -8.23
CA SER A 47 8.36 -19.97 -6.99
C SER A 47 8.59 -21.48 -6.78
N ARG A 48 8.90 -21.86 -5.55
CA ARG A 48 8.93 -23.26 -5.11
C ARG A 48 7.56 -23.75 -4.63
N PHE A 49 6.64 -22.84 -4.39
CA PHE A 49 5.29 -23.13 -3.91
C PHE A 49 4.39 -23.47 -5.10
N LYS A 50 3.66 -24.59 -4.97
CA LYS A 50 2.75 -25.12 -6.00
C LYS A 50 1.28 -25.03 -5.58
N GLU A 51 1.05 -24.68 -4.33
CA GLU A 51 -0.27 -24.52 -3.73
C GLU A 51 -1.00 -23.33 -4.36
N ASN A 52 -2.33 -23.38 -4.33
CA ASN A 52 -3.15 -22.25 -4.76
C ASN A 52 -2.90 -21.06 -3.84
N LYS A 53 -2.78 -19.88 -4.45
CA LYS A 53 -2.65 -18.63 -3.70
C LYS A 53 -3.94 -18.33 -2.95
N ARG A 54 -3.79 -17.77 -1.75
CA ARG A 54 -4.89 -17.33 -0.90
C ARG A 54 -5.76 -16.30 -1.63
N PHE A 55 -7.06 -16.41 -1.43
CA PHE A 55 -8.04 -15.37 -1.80
C PHE A 55 -8.66 -14.77 -0.55
N VAL A 56 -8.78 -13.45 -0.52
CA VAL A 56 -9.45 -12.70 0.55
C VAL A 56 -10.49 -11.78 -0.09
N PRO A 57 -11.77 -11.87 0.34
CA PRO A 57 -12.80 -10.99 -0.19
C PRO A 57 -12.51 -9.52 0.13
N GLU A 58 -12.97 -8.63 -0.72
CA GLU A 58 -12.85 -7.19 -0.52
C GLU A 58 -13.57 -6.76 0.77
N LYS A 59 -13.03 -5.74 1.42
CA LYS A 59 -13.59 -5.17 2.64
C LYS A 59 -14.02 -3.73 2.37
N TYR A 60 -15.10 -3.31 2.97
CA TYR A 60 -15.49 -1.90 2.93
C TYR A 60 -14.73 -1.12 4.00
N MET A 61 -13.94 -0.13 3.61
CA MET A 61 -13.16 0.72 4.51
C MET A 61 -13.49 2.21 4.35
N GLY A 62 -14.65 2.52 3.81
CA GLY A 62 -15.09 3.91 3.61
C GLY A 62 -15.08 4.36 2.14
N PRO A 63 -15.40 5.64 1.89
CA PRO A 63 -15.57 6.16 0.54
C PRO A 63 -14.25 6.40 -0.20
N LEU A 64 -13.14 6.62 0.52
CA LEU A 64 -11.86 7.02 -0.05
C LEU A 64 -10.93 5.86 -0.37
N ILE A 65 -11.10 4.73 0.32
CA ILE A 65 -10.17 3.61 0.25
C ILE A 65 -10.78 2.48 -0.59
N LYS A 66 -10.06 2.10 -1.65
CA LYS A 66 -10.31 0.85 -2.35
C LYS A 66 -9.47 -0.25 -1.73
N THR A 67 -10.10 -1.37 -1.42
CA THR A 67 -9.43 -2.54 -0.86
C THR A 67 -9.25 -3.64 -1.91
N GLN A 68 -8.12 -4.32 -1.85
CA GLN A 68 -7.84 -5.56 -2.54
C GLN A 68 -7.02 -6.44 -1.60
N MET A 69 -7.71 -7.00 -0.60
CA MET A 69 -7.04 -7.61 0.55
C MET A 69 -6.27 -8.90 0.23
N THR A 70 -6.53 -9.52 -0.91
CA THR A 70 -5.69 -10.61 -1.43
C THR A 70 -4.23 -10.19 -1.62
N ARG A 71 -3.95 -8.90 -1.90
CA ARG A 71 -2.60 -8.33 -2.07
C ARG A 71 -1.92 -7.97 -0.75
N CYS A 72 -2.62 -8.04 0.38
CA CYS A 72 -2.08 -7.67 1.69
C CYS A 72 -0.93 -8.60 2.12
N ILE A 73 0.18 -8.01 2.58
CA ILE A 73 1.37 -8.72 3.09
C ILE A 73 1.44 -8.74 4.62
N HIS A 74 0.36 -8.39 5.30
CA HIS A 74 0.24 -8.42 6.77
C HIS A 74 1.29 -7.58 7.53
N CYS A 75 1.77 -6.50 6.94
CA CYS A 75 2.78 -5.63 7.57
C CYS A 75 2.25 -4.82 8.77
N THR A 76 0.95 -4.77 8.96
CA THR A 76 0.21 -4.08 10.04
C THR A 76 0.42 -2.57 10.12
N ARG A 77 1.06 -1.93 9.14
CA ARG A 77 1.27 -0.46 9.12
C ARG A 77 -0.03 0.31 9.28
N CYS A 78 -1.10 -0.09 8.58
CA CYS A 78 -2.41 0.55 8.67
C CYS A 78 -3.04 0.44 10.06
N ILE A 79 -2.95 -0.72 10.72
CA ILE A 79 -3.46 -0.91 12.09
C ILE A 79 -2.69 -0.02 13.07
N ARG A 80 -1.34 -0.07 13.01
CA ARG A 80 -0.50 0.74 13.90
C ARG A 80 -0.72 2.24 13.70
N PHE A 81 -0.86 2.67 12.46
CA PHE A 81 -1.22 4.06 12.18
C PHE A 81 -2.57 4.44 12.80
N ALA A 82 -3.61 3.63 12.59
CA ALA A 82 -4.94 3.90 13.12
C ALA A 82 -4.94 3.99 14.65
N THR A 83 -4.24 3.07 15.33
CA THR A 83 -4.23 3.00 16.81
C THR A 83 -3.25 3.95 17.46
N GLU A 84 -2.02 4.08 16.91
CA GLU A 84 -0.92 4.80 17.58
C GLU A 84 -0.83 6.26 17.15
N VAL A 85 -1.22 6.59 15.93
CA VAL A 85 -1.13 7.96 15.37
C VAL A 85 -2.50 8.64 15.33
N ALA A 86 -3.49 8.00 14.70
CA ALA A 86 -4.84 8.57 14.60
C ALA A 86 -5.66 8.41 15.90
N GLY A 87 -5.25 7.52 16.81
CA GLY A 87 -5.94 7.30 18.09
C GLY A 87 -7.30 6.60 17.95
N VAL A 88 -7.59 5.98 16.80
CA VAL A 88 -8.87 5.32 16.51
C VAL A 88 -8.65 3.83 16.20
N PRO A 89 -9.10 2.91 17.05
CA PRO A 89 -8.91 1.47 16.87
C PRO A 89 -9.95 0.87 15.91
N GLU A 90 -10.10 1.44 14.71
CA GLU A 90 -11.10 1.01 13.73
C GLU A 90 -10.62 -0.18 12.90
N LEU A 91 -9.30 -0.37 12.78
CA LEU A 91 -8.70 -1.49 12.05
C LEU A 91 -8.13 -2.52 13.03
N GLY A 92 -8.31 -3.78 12.68
CA GLY A 92 -7.75 -4.90 13.41
C GLY A 92 -7.34 -6.05 12.50
N ALA A 93 -6.74 -7.08 13.09
CA ALA A 93 -6.40 -8.32 12.41
C ALA A 93 -7.22 -9.46 13.01
N ILE A 94 -7.80 -10.28 12.16
CA ILE A 94 -8.50 -11.52 12.54
C ILE A 94 -7.76 -12.71 11.94
N GLY A 95 -7.86 -13.87 12.59
CA GLY A 95 -7.15 -15.08 12.17
C GLY A 95 -5.65 -15.03 12.51
N ARG A 96 -4.91 -15.99 11.97
CA ARG A 96 -3.45 -16.10 12.16
C ARG A 96 -2.79 -16.83 10.98
N GLY A 97 -1.46 -16.66 10.84
CA GLY A 97 -0.70 -17.26 9.75
C GLY A 97 -1.19 -16.76 8.38
N GLU A 98 -1.35 -17.64 7.44
CA GLU A 98 -1.82 -17.31 6.10
C GLU A 98 -3.30 -16.86 6.08
N ASP A 99 -4.11 -17.29 7.05
CA ASP A 99 -5.52 -16.91 7.17
C ASP A 99 -5.73 -15.56 7.86
N MET A 100 -4.66 -14.88 8.27
CA MET A 100 -4.78 -13.56 8.87
C MET A 100 -5.35 -12.56 7.86
N GLN A 101 -6.33 -11.78 8.29
CA GLN A 101 -6.97 -10.74 7.49
C GLN A 101 -7.02 -9.42 8.26
N ILE A 102 -6.71 -8.34 7.57
CA ILE A 102 -6.93 -6.99 8.09
C ILE A 102 -8.34 -6.57 7.74
N THR A 103 -9.09 -6.12 8.72
CA THR A 103 -10.49 -5.73 8.54
C THR A 103 -10.89 -4.65 9.54
N THR A 104 -12.01 -4.00 9.28
CA THR A 104 -12.68 -3.13 10.25
C THR A 104 -13.61 -3.97 11.14
N TYR A 105 -13.95 -3.43 12.32
CA TYR A 105 -14.91 -4.06 13.20
C TYR A 105 -16.32 -4.06 12.57
N LEU A 106 -16.92 -5.23 12.42
CA LEU A 106 -18.27 -5.43 11.82
C LEU A 106 -18.46 -4.71 10.46
N GLU A 107 -17.41 -4.67 9.64
CA GLU A 107 -17.43 -3.99 8.33
C GLU A 107 -17.82 -2.50 8.39
N LYS A 108 -17.65 -1.88 9.55
CA LYS A 108 -17.85 -0.46 9.74
C LYS A 108 -16.84 0.34 8.92
N ALA A 109 -17.27 1.42 8.29
CA ALA A 109 -16.36 2.33 7.59
C ALA A 109 -15.34 2.95 8.56
N MET A 110 -14.15 3.25 8.08
CA MET A 110 -13.23 4.15 8.79
C MET A 110 -13.78 5.57 8.73
N GLU A 111 -14.09 6.14 9.88
CA GLU A 111 -14.71 7.47 10.01
C GLU A 111 -13.70 8.58 10.33
N SER A 112 -12.46 8.22 10.66
CA SER A 112 -11.40 9.18 10.95
C SER A 112 -11.07 10.05 9.74
N GLU A 113 -10.90 11.35 9.96
CA GLU A 113 -10.40 12.30 8.94
C GLU A 113 -9.02 11.90 8.42
N MET A 114 -8.25 11.16 9.22
CA MET A 114 -6.94 10.64 8.85
C MET A 114 -7.00 9.32 8.08
N SER A 115 -8.19 8.77 7.78
CA SER A 115 -8.35 7.44 7.17
C SER A 115 -7.62 7.29 5.84
N ALA A 116 -7.56 8.32 5.01
CA ALA A 116 -6.89 8.28 3.70
C ALA A 116 -5.36 8.07 3.81
N ASN A 117 -4.72 8.40 4.93
CA ASN A 117 -3.27 8.22 5.09
C ASN A 117 -2.84 6.74 5.05
N VAL A 118 -3.72 5.79 5.31
CA VAL A 118 -3.39 4.37 5.19
C VAL A 118 -3.10 3.95 3.75
N ILE A 119 -3.57 4.71 2.77
CA ILE A 119 -3.29 4.50 1.34
C ILE A 119 -1.80 4.69 1.08
N ASP A 120 -1.24 5.83 1.52
CA ASP A 120 0.17 6.16 1.31
C ASP A 120 1.11 5.29 2.15
N LEU A 121 0.64 4.81 3.30
CA LEU A 121 1.40 3.92 4.18
C LEU A 121 1.41 2.47 3.71
N CYS A 122 0.46 2.06 2.88
CA CYS A 122 0.38 0.69 2.39
C CYS A 122 1.49 0.41 1.37
N PRO A 123 2.42 -0.54 1.65
CA PRO A 123 3.56 -0.81 0.76
C PRO A 123 3.18 -1.57 -0.51
N VAL A 124 1.94 -2.01 -0.61
CA VAL A 124 1.42 -2.82 -1.72
C VAL A 124 0.04 -2.32 -2.15
N GLY A 125 -0.48 -2.80 -3.26
CA GLY A 125 -1.80 -2.41 -3.79
C GLY A 125 -2.99 -3.03 -3.05
N ALA A 126 -2.88 -3.26 -1.74
CA ALA A 126 -3.97 -3.75 -0.91
C ALA A 126 -4.95 -2.64 -0.49
N LEU A 127 -4.43 -1.44 -0.23
CA LEU A 127 -5.19 -0.23 0.05
C LEU A 127 -4.76 0.83 -0.95
N THR A 128 -5.67 1.30 -1.77
CA THR A 128 -5.42 2.30 -2.82
C THR A 128 -6.47 3.40 -2.79
N SER A 129 -6.15 4.53 -3.43
CA SER A 129 -7.08 5.67 -3.53
C SER A 129 -8.23 5.32 -4.46
N LYS A 130 -9.45 5.27 -3.95
CA LYS A 130 -10.64 4.93 -4.73
C LYS A 130 -10.91 5.90 -5.89
N PRO A 131 -10.71 7.24 -5.74
CA PRO A 131 -10.83 8.16 -6.86
C PRO A 131 -9.77 8.00 -7.96
N TYR A 132 -8.63 7.37 -7.65
CA TYR A 132 -7.49 7.24 -8.56
C TYR A 132 -7.39 5.84 -9.22
N VAL A 133 -8.27 4.91 -8.86
CA VAL A 133 -8.22 3.53 -9.36
C VAL A 133 -8.28 3.50 -10.90
N PHE A 134 -7.25 2.92 -11.53
CA PHE A 134 -7.10 2.75 -12.99
C PHE A 134 -7.00 4.04 -13.81
N GLU A 135 -6.69 5.18 -13.18
CA GLU A 135 -6.59 6.47 -13.87
C GLU A 135 -5.30 6.62 -14.68
N ALA A 136 -4.14 6.31 -14.10
CA ALA A 136 -2.85 6.40 -14.77
C ALA A 136 -1.79 5.53 -14.08
N ARG A 137 -0.70 5.28 -14.80
CA ARG A 137 0.48 4.61 -14.25
C ARG A 137 1.51 5.64 -13.74
N PRO A 138 2.30 5.30 -12.70
CA PRO A 138 3.26 6.23 -12.10
C PRO A 138 4.27 6.81 -13.09
N TRP A 139 4.65 6.04 -14.11
CA TRP A 139 5.61 6.45 -15.15
C TRP A 139 5.01 7.37 -16.23
N GLU A 140 3.69 7.46 -16.31
CA GLU A 140 2.98 8.35 -17.23
C GLU A 140 2.81 9.76 -16.65
N LEU A 141 3.02 9.91 -15.33
CA LEU A 141 2.74 11.12 -14.59
C LEU A 141 3.95 12.06 -14.54
N LYS A 142 3.69 13.34 -14.77
CA LYS A 142 4.63 14.41 -14.45
C LYS A 142 4.48 14.76 -12.97
N LYS A 143 5.57 14.62 -12.21
CA LYS A 143 5.64 14.89 -10.77
C LYS A 143 6.15 16.29 -10.53
N THR A 144 5.39 17.13 -9.82
CA THR A 144 5.77 18.51 -9.49
C THR A 144 5.71 18.68 -7.98
N GLU A 145 6.84 19.00 -7.37
CA GLU A 145 6.93 19.30 -5.95
C GLU A 145 6.51 20.73 -5.69
N THR A 146 5.69 20.94 -4.67
CA THR A 146 5.13 22.24 -4.30
C THR A 146 4.71 22.25 -2.84
N ILE A 147 4.06 23.33 -2.43
CA ILE A 147 3.44 23.48 -1.12
C ILE A 147 1.92 23.57 -1.27
N ASP A 148 1.20 23.14 -0.26
CA ASP A 148 -0.26 23.29 -0.20
C ASP A 148 -0.60 24.74 0.19
N VAL A 149 -1.25 25.45 -0.74
CA VAL A 149 -1.68 26.83 -0.52
C VAL A 149 -3.02 26.93 0.23
N MET A 150 -3.72 25.83 0.39
CA MET A 150 -4.98 25.74 1.15
C MET A 150 -4.72 25.51 2.65
N ASP A 151 -3.50 25.10 3.00
CA ASP A 151 -3.06 24.88 4.37
C ASP A 151 -2.23 26.07 4.87
N ALA A 152 -2.62 26.63 6.02
CA ALA A 152 -1.93 27.76 6.65
C ALA A 152 -0.48 27.44 7.06
N VAL A 153 -0.15 26.17 7.26
CA VAL A 153 1.20 25.70 7.60
C VAL A 153 2.07 25.56 6.34
N GLY A 154 1.46 25.47 5.16
CA GLY A 154 2.17 25.28 3.89
C GLY A 154 2.77 23.88 3.78
N SER A 155 1.97 22.84 4.01
CA SER A 155 2.43 21.45 3.94
C SER A 155 3.09 21.12 2.61
N ASN A 156 4.17 20.36 2.67
CA ASN A 156 4.90 19.93 1.46
C ASN A 156 4.13 18.83 0.74
N ILE A 157 3.81 19.09 -0.52
CA ILE A 157 3.05 18.16 -1.37
C ILE A 157 3.75 17.94 -2.71
N ARG A 158 3.35 16.86 -3.37
CA ARG A 158 3.68 16.55 -4.75
C ARG A 158 2.38 16.44 -5.54
N VAL A 159 2.29 17.19 -6.62
CA VAL A 159 1.17 17.14 -7.55
C VAL A 159 1.59 16.31 -8.77
N ASP A 160 0.84 15.26 -9.04
CA ASP A 160 1.05 14.36 -10.17
C ASP A 160 0.01 14.66 -11.26
N THR A 161 0.48 15.00 -12.47
CA THR A 161 -0.36 15.38 -13.61
C THR A 161 -0.17 14.43 -14.78
N TYR A 162 -1.26 14.19 -15.53
CA TYR A 162 -1.23 13.58 -16.86
C TYR A 162 -1.64 14.64 -17.88
N GLY A 163 -0.70 15.07 -18.70
CA GLY A 163 -0.89 16.26 -19.54
C GLY A 163 -1.17 17.50 -18.67
N TRP A 164 -2.33 18.10 -18.84
CA TRP A 164 -2.79 19.28 -18.09
C TRP A 164 -3.71 18.94 -16.91
N GLU A 165 -4.06 17.68 -16.73
CA GLU A 165 -4.99 17.22 -15.70
C GLU A 165 -4.26 16.79 -14.45
N VAL A 166 -4.66 17.30 -13.28
CA VAL A 166 -4.19 16.83 -11.98
C VAL A 166 -4.86 15.51 -11.68
N LYS A 167 -4.06 14.44 -11.52
CA LYS A 167 -4.56 13.10 -11.22
C LYS A 167 -4.56 12.79 -9.73
N ARG A 168 -3.52 13.25 -9.02
CA ARG A 168 -3.44 13.06 -7.55
C ARG A 168 -2.52 14.07 -6.91
N VAL A 169 -2.75 14.28 -5.61
CA VAL A 169 -1.88 15.06 -4.73
C VAL A 169 -1.39 14.11 -3.63
N LEU A 170 -0.08 14.05 -3.42
CA LEU A 170 0.57 13.15 -2.48
C LEU A 170 1.41 13.93 -1.48
N PRO A 171 1.62 13.39 -0.26
CA PRO A 171 2.54 13.97 0.69
C PRO A 171 3.98 13.91 0.14
N ARG A 172 4.80 14.87 0.54
CA ARG A 172 6.21 14.95 0.20
C ARG A 172 7.03 15.12 1.47
N ILE A 173 8.07 14.30 1.61
CA ILE A 173 9.09 14.51 2.65
C ILE A 173 10.01 15.62 2.17
N ASN A 174 10.23 16.62 3.04
CA ASN A 174 11.22 17.67 2.84
C ASN A 174 12.20 17.61 4.03
N GLU A 175 13.40 17.11 3.79
CA GLU A 175 14.42 16.93 4.82
C GLU A 175 15.14 18.23 5.21
N GLU A 176 14.87 19.32 4.48
CA GLU A 176 15.49 20.63 4.74
C GLU A 176 14.73 21.49 5.75
N ILE A 177 13.48 21.07 6.12
CA ILE A 177 12.60 21.84 7.00
C ILE A 177 12.23 21.03 8.24
#